data_fa7ad3a656dc54902f3f84421f2a5b27
#
_entry.id   fa7ad3a656dc54902f3f84421f2a5b27
#
_cell.length_a   1.000
_cell.length_b   1.000
_cell.length_c   1.000
_cell.angle_alpha   90.00
_cell.angle_beta   90.00
_cell.angle_gamma   90.00
#
_symmetry.space_group_name_H-M   'P 1'
#
loop_
_entity.id
_entity.type
_entity.pdbx_description
1 polymer ?
#
loop_
_entity_poly.entity_id
_entity_poly.type
_entity_poly.pdbx_seq_one_letter_code
_entity_poly.pdbx_strand_id
1 'polypeptide(L)'
;GGTTNTRLLGFYAFWLLSNPQTVALVQGLVEDGAVEELRRCFGSRMEFGTAGLRAAMGPGISCMNDLTIIQTTQGFCKYLEHCFGEGLKERGVVVGFDARAHPPSGGSSKRFASLAAAVFISRGVPVHLFCDITPTPFVPFAVSHLGLCAGVMVTASHNPKQDNGYKVYWENGAQIVPPHDKGISVAIEANLEPWPESWDITCLSHSPLLKDPYQNIHTEYYRTIQQHCHHRDINKSSEVKIVHTSVHGVGHAFVQSAFKAFDLRPPYAVEEQKDPDPEFPTVKYPNPEEGKGVLTLSFALAEREGATVVLANDPDADRLVCRDHWSVGIIGNELGALLGWWVYQCWIQTNPDQSTVKSVYMLSSTVSSKILRAIALKEGFHFEETLTGFKWMGNRARELLDQNKMVLFAFEEAIGYMCGSAVLDKDGVSAAAIAGEMTSYLAAKNTTLSQQLTAIYEEYGYHITKNSYFICHDQEVIRAMFDRLRHYGNQEEVSYPRQCGGVAITAVRDLTTGYDSNQADNKAVLPSSPSSQMITFSFSNGGVATMRTSGTEPKIKYYTELCAAPGNRYKHTIYYTELCAAPGNR
;
A
#
# COMPACT_ATOMS: atom_id res chain seq x y z
N GLY A 1 40.59 -0.71 -9.90
CA GLY A 1 39.15 -0.43 -9.91
C GLY A 1 38.48 -0.43 -11.29
N GLY A 2 39.24 -0.33 -12.42
CA GLY A 2 38.66 -0.19 -13.76
C GLY A 2 38.34 -1.50 -14.50
N THR A 3 39.00 -2.58 -14.16
CA THR A 3 38.90 -3.84 -14.94
C THR A 3 37.72 -4.74 -14.56
N THR A 4 37.19 -4.64 -13.35
CA THR A 4 36.03 -5.43 -12.88
C THR A 4 34.74 -4.87 -13.46
N ASN A 5 34.59 -3.54 -13.57
CA ASN A 5 33.42 -2.89 -14.14
C ASN A 5 33.28 -3.15 -15.67
N THR A 6 34.39 -3.24 -16.40
CA THR A 6 34.35 -3.46 -17.86
C THR A 6 33.94 -4.90 -18.22
N ARG A 7 34.28 -5.89 -17.39
CA ARG A 7 33.83 -7.29 -17.59
C ARG A 7 32.34 -7.48 -17.22
N LEU A 8 31.88 -6.84 -16.16
CA LEU A 8 30.46 -6.84 -15.78
C LEU A 8 29.60 -6.13 -16.83
N LEU A 9 30.03 -4.97 -17.32
CA LEU A 9 29.38 -4.27 -18.43
C LEU A 9 29.32 -5.11 -19.70
N GLY A 10 30.38 -5.86 -20.03
CA GLY A 10 30.41 -6.75 -21.21
C GLY A 10 29.44 -7.95 -21.07
N PHE A 11 29.29 -8.53 -19.88
CA PHE A 11 28.40 -9.64 -19.62
C PHE A 11 26.91 -9.20 -19.66
N TYR A 12 26.59 -8.08 -19.03
CA TYR A 12 25.21 -7.56 -19.06
C TYR A 12 24.85 -6.91 -20.41
N ALA A 13 25.82 -6.34 -21.14
CA ALA A 13 25.58 -5.79 -22.47
C ALA A 13 25.02 -6.83 -23.44
N PHE A 14 25.51 -8.08 -23.39
CA PHE A 14 25.02 -9.15 -24.25
C PHE A 14 23.53 -9.43 -24.06
N TRP A 15 23.05 -9.48 -22.81
CA TRP A 15 21.63 -9.77 -22.50
C TRP A 15 20.71 -8.56 -22.67
N LEU A 16 21.23 -7.34 -22.45
CA LEU A 16 20.48 -6.10 -22.73
C LEU A 16 20.25 -5.91 -24.24
N LEU A 17 21.07 -6.53 -25.09
CA LEU A 17 20.92 -6.53 -26.55
C LEU A 17 19.70 -7.33 -27.03
N SER A 18 19.03 -8.10 -26.16
CA SER A 18 17.83 -8.85 -26.52
C SER A 18 16.58 -7.98 -26.71
N ASN A 19 16.60 -6.72 -26.22
CA ASN A 19 15.54 -5.74 -26.45
C ASN A 19 16.10 -4.56 -27.30
N PRO A 20 15.71 -4.41 -28.57
CA PRO A 20 16.23 -3.36 -29.46
C PRO A 20 16.02 -1.94 -28.94
N GLN A 21 14.92 -1.67 -28.21
CA GLN A 21 14.63 -0.35 -27.65
C GLN A 21 15.59 0.00 -26.51
N THR A 22 15.90 -0.97 -25.64
CA THR A 22 16.92 -0.80 -24.60
C THR A 22 18.30 -0.53 -25.19
N VAL A 23 18.65 -1.22 -26.27
CA VAL A 23 19.90 -0.99 -27.01
C VAL A 23 19.98 0.43 -27.54
N ALA A 24 18.91 0.89 -28.24
CA ALA A 24 18.86 2.23 -28.81
C ALA A 24 18.99 3.32 -27.73
N LEU A 25 18.36 3.12 -26.55
CA LEU A 25 18.50 4.03 -25.41
C LEU A 25 19.95 4.11 -24.92
N VAL A 26 20.62 2.97 -24.74
CA VAL A 26 22.01 2.95 -24.28
C VAL A 26 22.93 3.62 -25.30
N GLN A 27 22.73 3.34 -26.61
CA GLN A 27 23.49 3.98 -27.68
C GLN A 27 23.32 5.50 -27.66
N GLY A 28 22.07 6.00 -27.55
CA GLY A 28 21.83 7.44 -27.44
C GLY A 28 22.50 8.05 -26.22
N LEU A 29 22.43 7.42 -25.04
CA LEU A 29 23.12 7.92 -23.84
C LEU A 29 24.64 7.96 -23.98
N VAL A 30 25.23 7.02 -24.73
CA VAL A 30 26.68 7.00 -25.02
C VAL A 30 27.04 8.10 -26.02
N GLU A 31 26.27 8.27 -27.09
CA GLU A 31 26.46 9.31 -28.10
C GLU A 31 26.32 10.72 -27.51
N ASP A 32 25.36 10.93 -26.62
CA ASP A 32 25.13 12.20 -25.92
C ASP A 32 26.16 12.46 -24.79
N GLY A 33 27.02 11.49 -24.47
CA GLY A 33 27.97 11.59 -23.37
C GLY A 33 27.31 11.69 -21.98
N ALA A 34 26.13 11.13 -21.80
CA ALA A 34 25.31 11.21 -20.58
C ALA A 34 25.85 10.29 -19.46
N VAL A 35 27.06 10.58 -18.98
CA VAL A 35 27.82 9.73 -18.03
C VAL A 35 27.08 9.51 -16.72
N GLU A 36 26.45 10.54 -16.17
CA GLU A 36 25.73 10.42 -14.90
C GLU A 36 24.49 9.53 -15.03
N GLU A 37 23.78 9.61 -16.16
CA GLU A 37 22.65 8.75 -16.44
C GLU A 37 23.08 7.30 -16.65
N LEU A 38 24.18 7.08 -17.37
CA LEU A 38 24.78 5.74 -17.49
C LEU A 38 25.21 5.18 -16.14
N ARG A 39 25.79 5.99 -15.27
CA ARG A 39 26.11 5.57 -13.88
C ARG A 39 24.85 5.23 -13.10
N ARG A 40 23.79 6.01 -13.23
CA ARG A 40 22.50 5.73 -12.58
C ARG A 40 21.92 4.39 -13.03
N CYS A 41 21.99 4.09 -14.32
CA CYS A 41 21.43 2.86 -14.89
C CYS A 41 22.25 1.60 -14.59
N PHE A 42 23.59 1.73 -14.51
CA PHE A 42 24.52 0.58 -14.46
C PHE A 42 25.40 0.54 -13.20
N GLY A 43 25.33 1.54 -12.32
CA GLY A 43 26.27 1.69 -11.20
C GLY A 43 26.08 0.67 -10.08
N SER A 44 24.86 0.25 -9.83
CA SER A 44 24.52 -0.77 -8.83
C SER A 44 23.34 -1.61 -9.30
N ARG A 45 23.30 -2.86 -8.88
CA ARG A 45 22.14 -3.71 -9.13
C ARG A 45 20.96 -3.27 -8.28
N MET A 46 19.76 -3.33 -8.85
CA MET A 46 18.51 -3.13 -8.14
C MET A 46 18.35 -4.22 -7.07
N GLU A 47 18.08 -3.80 -5.83
CA GLU A 47 17.88 -4.70 -4.71
C GLU A 47 16.43 -5.19 -4.64
N PHE A 48 16.24 -6.47 -4.35
CA PHE A 48 14.94 -7.01 -3.99
C PHE A 48 14.61 -6.59 -2.55
N GLY A 49 13.64 -5.70 -2.43
CA GLY A 49 13.23 -5.12 -1.14
C GLY A 49 12.30 -6.05 -0.34
N THR A 50 11.80 -5.52 0.75
CA THR A 50 11.04 -6.28 1.77
C THR A 50 9.66 -6.79 1.33
N ALA A 51 9.19 -6.42 0.13
CA ALA A 51 7.92 -6.90 -0.43
C ALA A 51 7.95 -6.99 -1.97
N GLY A 52 9.13 -6.90 -2.57
CA GLY A 52 9.31 -6.93 -4.02
C GLY A 52 10.32 -5.89 -4.52
N LEU A 53 10.18 -5.49 -5.77
CA LEU A 53 11.03 -4.49 -6.44
C LEU A 53 10.25 -3.21 -6.74
N ARG A 54 10.98 -2.09 -6.81
CA ARG A 54 10.47 -0.83 -7.38
C ARG A 54 11.62 0.00 -7.91
N ALA A 55 11.58 0.35 -9.20
CA ALA A 55 12.57 1.22 -9.83
C ALA A 55 12.00 1.85 -11.12
N ALA A 56 12.72 2.84 -11.65
CA ALA A 56 12.42 3.40 -12.96
C ALA A 56 12.59 2.34 -14.07
N MET A 57 11.71 2.37 -15.05
CA MET A 57 11.85 1.58 -16.27
C MET A 57 12.98 2.19 -17.13
N GLY A 58 13.92 1.38 -17.57
CA GLY A 58 15.04 1.85 -18.35
C GLY A 58 16.11 0.79 -18.55
N PRO A 59 17.21 1.17 -19.25
CA PRO A 59 18.30 0.24 -19.48
C PRO A 59 19.14 0.05 -18.22
N GLY A 60 19.81 -1.09 -18.14
CA GLY A 60 20.78 -1.37 -17.06
C GLY A 60 20.19 -2.09 -15.84
N ILE A 61 21.11 -2.51 -14.98
CA ILE A 61 20.80 -3.39 -13.84
C ILE A 61 20.20 -2.68 -12.64
N SER A 62 20.22 -1.34 -12.63
CA SER A 62 19.56 -0.52 -11.62
C SER A 62 18.10 -0.21 -11.99
N CYS A 63 17.65 -0.60 -13.18
CA CYS A 63 16.34 -0.27 -13.74
C CYS A 63 15.47 -1.52 -13.90
N MET A 64 14.16 -1.30 -13.95
CA MET A 64 13.23 -2.35 -14.37
C MET A 64 13.21 -2.48 -15.89
N ASN A 65 13.53 -3.67 -16.37
CA ASN A 65 13.54 -4.07 -17.77
C ASN A 65 13.37 -5.59 -17.89
N ASP A 66 13.35 -6.08 -19.12
CA ASP A 66 13.16 -7.51 -19.41
C ASP A 66 14.17 -8.40 -18.65
N LEU A 67 15.45 -8.03 -18.65
CA LEU A 67 16.51 -8.78 -17.99
C LEU A 67 16.30 -8.85 -16.47
N THR A 68 16.07 -7.72 -15.83
CA THR A 68 15.92 -7.67 -14.37
C THR A 68 14.66 -8.36 -13.89
N ILE A 69 13.58 -8.33 -14.66
CA ILE A 69 12.35 -9.10 -14.41
C ILE A 69 12.57 -10.60 -14.54
N ILE A 70 13.25 -11.04 -15.61
CA ILE A 70 13.60 -12.45 -15.80
C ILE A 70 14.43 -12.96 -14.62
N GLN A 71 15.53 -12.28 -14.28
CA GLN A 71 16.41 -12.65 -13.18
C GLN A 71 15.66 -12.71 -11.83
N THR A 72 14.81 -11.72 -11.56
CA THR A 72 13.99 -11.68 -10.35
C THR A 72 13.03 -12.88 -10.31
N THR A 73 12.34 -13.14 -11.42
CA THR A 73 11.36 -14.22 -11.47
C THR A 73 12.03 -15.61 -11.43
N GLN A 74 13.21 -15.76 -12.03
CA GLN A 74 14.00 -17.00 -11.92
C GLN A 74 14.36 -17.31 -10.46
N GLY A 75 14.91 -16.30 -9.74
CA GLY A 75 15.23 -16.45 -8.33
C GLY A 75 13.98 -16.74 -7.49
N PHE A 76 12.89 -16.03 -7.76
CA PHE A 76 11.63 -16.28 -7.08
C PHE A 76 11.08 -17.69 -7.36
N CYS A 77 11.11 -18.14 -8.61
CA CYS A 77 10.71 -19.50 -8.98
C CYS A 77 11.55 -20.55 -8.24
N LYS A 78 12.88 -20.38 -8.17
CA LYS A 78 13.77 -21.26 -7.42
C LYS A 78 13.48 -21.29 -5.93
N TYR A 79 13.15 -20.15 -5.35
CA TYR A 79 12.75 -20.08 -3.95
C TYR A 79 11.42 -20.80 -3.70
N LEU A 80 10.45 -20.64 -4.60
CA LEU A 80 9.17 -21.37 -4.53
C LEU A 80 9.36 -22.88 -4.72
N GLU A 81 10.22 -23.33 -5.66
CA GLU A 81 10.59 -24.75 -5.80
C GLU A 81 11.16 -25.32 -4.49
N HIS A 82 11.99 -24.53 -3.80
CA HIS A 82 12.54 -24.93 -2.50
C HIS A 82 11.47 -25.04 -1.40
N CYS A 83 10.53 -24.07 -1.34
CA CYS A 83 9.52 -24.02 -0.28
C CYS A 83 8.37 -25.02 -0.49
N PHE A 84 7.95 -25.24 -1.73
CA PHE A 84 6.73 -26.00 -2.05
C PHE A 84 6.98 -27.33 -2.75
N GLY A 85 8.18 -27.56 -3.28
CA GLY A 85 8.50 -28.79 -4.02
C GLY A 85 7.52 -29.04 -5.18
N GLU A 86 6.96 -30.24 -5.28
CA GLU A 86 5.97 -30.59 -6.33
C GLU A 86 4.65 -29.84 -6.17
N GLY A 87 4.30 -29.37 -4.97
CA GLY A 87 3.10 -28.56 -4.73
C GLY A 87 3.08 -27.26 -5.55
N LEU A 88 4.25 -26.74 -5.96
CA LEU A 88 4.33 -25.58 -6.86
C LEU A 88 3.76 -25.90 -8.25
N LYS A 89 4.03 -27.11 -8.76
CA LYS A 89 3.52 -27.58 -10.07
C LYS A 89 2.05 -27.98 -10.02
N GLU A 90 1.55 -28.34 -8.85
CA GLU A 90 0.14 -28.67 -8.67
C GLU A 90 -0.72 -27.41 -8.56
N ARG A 91 -0.28 -26.44 -7.74
CA ARG A 91 -1.04 -25.24 -7.37
C ARG A 91 -0.78 -24.06 -8.30
N GLY A 92 0.48 -23.82 -8.66
CA GLY A 92 0.88 -22.71 -9.53
C GLY A 92 0.90 -21.35 -8.85
N VAL A 93 0.96 -20.30 -9.68
CA VAL A 93 1.05 -18.90 -9.28
C VAL A 93 0.08 -18.04 -10.07
N VAL A 94 -0.22 -16.82 -9.57
CA VAL A 94 -1.00 -15.81 -10.31
C VAL A 94 -0.15 -14.59 -10.61
N VAL A 95 -0.37 -13.97 -11.77
CA VAL A 95 0.30 -12.74 -12.20
C VAL A 95 -0.74 -11.74 -12.71
N GLY A 96 -0.74 -10.55 -12.11
CA GLY A 96 -1.56 -9.40 -12.52
C GLY A 96 -0.69 -8.20 -12.88
N PHE A 97 -1.27 -7.22 -13.57
CA PHE A 97 -0.56 -6.04 -14.00
C PHE A 97 -1.50 -4.83 -14.16
N ASP A 98 -0.96 -3.62 -13.95
CA ASP A 98 -1.61 -2.36 -14.23
C ASP A 98 -1.33 -1.87 -15.67
N ALA A 99 -1.69 -0.62 -15.96
CA ALA A 99 -1.57 -0.05 -17.30
C ALA A 99 -0.25 0.69 -17.56
N ARG A 100 0.74 0.62 -16.67
CA ARG A 100 2.01 1.37 -16.83
C ARG A 100 2.80 0.91 -18.04
N ALA A 101 3.37 1.89 -18.76
CA ALA A 101 4.24 1.66 -19.90
C ALA A 101 5.29 2.78 -20.02
N HIS A 102 6.44 2.44 -20.57
CA HIS A 102 7.52 3.37 -20.89
C HIS A 102 8.04 3.08 -22.31
N PRO A 103 7.39 3.65 -23.35
CA PRO A 103 7.72 3.37 -24.74
C PRO A 103 9.19 3.51 -25.11
N PRO A 104 9.97 4.49 -24.56
CA PRO A 104 11.38 4.60 -24.90
C PRO A 104 12.21 3.36 -24.57
N SER A 105 11.91 2.65 -23.46
CA SER A 105 12.62 1.40 -23.10
C SER A 105 11.92 0.13 -23.57
N GLY A 106 10.71 0.23 -24.13
CA GLY A 106 9.85 -0.91 -24.44
C GLY A 106 9.30 -1.64 -23.22
N GLY A 107 9.53 -1.11 -22.02
CA GLY A 107 9.02 -1.66 -20.76
C GLY A 107 7.53 -1.36 -20.57
N SER A 108 6.79 -2.32 -20.03
CA SER A 108 5.41 -2.12 -19.58
C SER A 108 5.03 -3.17 -18.55
N SER A 109 4.02 -2.87 -17.72
CA SER A 109 3.52 -3.83 -16.74
C SER A 109 3.06 -5.13 -17.40
N LYS A 110 2.35 -5.05 -18.54
CA LYS A 110 1.93 -6.22 -19.32
C LYS A 110 3.12 -7.05 -19.83
N ARG A 111 4.16 -6.39 -20.37
CA ARG A 111 5.35 -7.07 -20.86
C ARG A 111 6.09 -7.79 -19.72
N PHE A 112 6.25 -7.12 -18.61
CA PHE A 112 6.93 -7.69 -17.43
C PHE A 112 6.14 -8.86 -16.83
N ALA A 113 4.81 -8.75 -16.76
CA ALA A 113 3.94 -9.85 -16.35
C ALA A 113 4.03 -11.05 -17.30
N SER A 114 4.11 -10.81 -18.62
CA SER A 114 4.28 -11.86 -19.63
C SER A 114 5.62 -12.58 -19.50
N LEU A 115 6.72 -11.85 -19.27
CA LEU A 115 8.04 -12.44 -19.02
C LEU A 115 8.06 -13.26 -17.72
N ALA A 116 7.46 -12.75 -16.66
CA ALA A 116 7.32 -13.50 -15.41
C ALA A 116 6.55 -14.81 -15.63
N ALA A 117 5.45 -14.77 -16.37
CA ALA A 117 4.68 -15.96 -16.72
C ALA A 117 5.51 -16.97 -17.54
N ALA A 118 6.27 -16.51 -18.54
CA ALA A 118 7.14 -17.36 -19.37
C ALA A 118 8.21 -18.06 -18.53
N VAL A 119 8.83 -17.36 -17.58
CA VAL A 119 9.81 -17.95 -16.64
C VAL A 119 9.20 -19.10 -15.84
N PHE A 120 8.03 -18.90 -15.24
CA PHE A 120 7.35 -19.97 -14.49
C PHE A 120 6.95 -21.15 -15.38
N ILE A 121 6.39 -20.89 -16.56
CA ILE A 121 5.97 -21.92 -17.52
C ILE A 121 7.17 -22.75 -17.98
N SER A 122 8.33 -22.13 -18.22
CA SER A 122 9.55 -22.83 -18.62
C SER A 122 10.01 -23.88 -17.59
N ARG A 123 9.57 -23.73 -16.33
CA ARG A 123 9.85 -24.66 -15.23
C ARG A 123 8.70 -25.65 -14.96
N GLY A 124 7.68 -25.66 -15.82
CA GLY A 124 6.51 -26.52 -15.66
C GLY A 124 5.55 -26.07 -14.57
N VAL A 125 5.60 -24.81 -14.16
CA VAL A 125 4.73 -24.22 -13.14
C VAL A 125 3.49 -23.64 -13.83
N PRO A 126 2.26 -24.02 -13.42
CA PRO A 126 1.03 -23.42 -13.91
C PRO A 126 0.96 -21.92 -13.54
N VAL A 127 0.54 -21.11 -14.49
CA VAL A 127 0.41 -19.65 -14.29
C VAL A 127 -1.00 -19.21 -14.61
N HIS A 128 -1.61 -18.54 -13.64
CA HIS A 128 -2.85 -17.78 -13.81
C HIS A 128 -2.49 -16.34 -14.16
N LEU A 129 -2.36 -16.02 -15.45
CA LEU A 129 -2.07 -14.68 -15.94
C LEU A 129 -3.37 -13.98 -16.30
N PHE A 130 -3.66 -12.86 -15.65
CA PHE A 130 -4.79 -12.04 -16.05
C PHE A 130 -4.63 -11.56 -17.50
N CYS A 131 -5.68 -11.71 -18.31
CA CYS A 131 -5.66 -11.35 -19.73
C CYS A 131 -5.63 -9.83 -19.95
N ASP A 132 -6.10 -9.05 -18.98
CA ASP A 132 -6.20 -7.60 -19.05
C ASP A 132 -5.74 -6.95 -17.74
N ILE A 133 -5.62 -5.60 -17.77
CA ILE A 133 -5.28 -4.79 -16.61
C ILE A 133 -6.17 -5.13 -15.41
N THR A 134 -5.58 -5.13 -14.25
CA THR A 134 -6.19 -5.64 -13.03
C THR A 134 -5.84 -4.76 -11.84
N PRO A 135 -6.78 -4.46 -10.92
CA PRO A 135 -6.45 -3.77 -9.69
C PRO A 135 -5.63 -4.68 -8.75
N THR A 136 -4.74 -4.07 -7.99
CA THR A 136 -3.87 -4.82 -7.05
C THR A 136 -4.64 -5.81 -6.16
N PRO A 137 -5.80 -5.48 -5.55
CA PRO A 137 -6.52 -6.42 -4.67
C PRO A 137 -6.96 -7.73 -5.33
N PHE A 138 -7.08 -7.80 -6.65
CA PHE A 138 -7.45 -9.04 -7.34
C PHE A 138 -6.36 -10.12 -7.24
N VAL A 139 -5.09 -9.73 -7.15
CA VAL A 139 -3.98 -10.70 -7.06
C VAL A 139 -3.97 -11.43 -5.70
N PRO A 140 -3.92 -10.76 -4.53
CA PRO A 140 -4.03 -11.45 -3.24
C PRO A 140 -5.35 -12.22 -3.08
N PHE A 141 -6.46 -11.69 -3.60
CA PHE A 141 -7.73 -12.41 -3.63
C PHE A 141 -7.63 -13.70 -4.43
N ALA A 142 -7.02 -13.67 -5.63
CA ALA A 142 -6.83 -14.85 -6.47
C ALA A 142 -5.92 -15.90 -5.83
N VAL A 143 -4.83 -15.48 -5.14
CA VAL A 143 -3.96 -16.40 -4.39
C VAL A 143 -4.77 -17.22 -3.39
N SER A 144 -5.57 -16.53 -2.57
CA SER A 144 -6.38 -17.18 -1.53
C SER A 144 -7.53 -18.00 -2.13
N HIS A 145 -8.27 -17.43 -3.09
CA HIS A 145 -9.46 -18.05 -3.67
C HIS A 145 -9.15 -19.31 -4.48
N LEU A 146 -8.05 -19.31 -5.23
CA LEU A 146 -7.61 -20.44 -6.06
C LEU A 146 -6.63 -21.36 -5.34
N GLY A 147 -6.20 -21.06 -4.12
CA GLY A 147 -5.27 -21.87 -3.33
C GLY A 147 -3.87 -21.95 -3.94
N LEU A 148 -3.39 -20.85 -4.53
CA LEU A 148 -2.10 -20.80 -5.23
C LEU A 148 -0.92 -20.64 -4.26
N CYS A 149 0.29 -20.98 -4.70
CA CYS A 149 1.50 -20.86 -3.90
C CYS A 149 1.94 -19.41 -3.71
N ALA A 150 1.70 -18.57 -4.71
CA ALA A 150 2.14 -17.17 -4.70
C ALA A 150 1.42 -16.32 -5.74
N GLY A 151 1.56 -15.00 -5.59
CA GLY A 151 1.07 -14.04 -6.56
C GLY A 151 2.10 -12.94 -6.83
N VAL A 152 2.03 -12.40 -8.04
CA VAL A 152 2.84 -11.25 -8.47
C VAL A 152 1.92 -10.18 -9.02
N MET A 153 2.06 -8.94 -8.55
CA MET A 153 1.41 -7.78 -9.15
C MET A 153 2.45 -6.83 -9.69
N VAL A 154 2.39 -6.56 -10.99
CA VAL A 154 3.30 -5.64 -11.68
C VAL A 154 2.68 -4.25 -11.71
N THR A 155 3.16 -3.37 -10.83
CA THR A 155 2.67 -1.99 -10.65
C THR A 155 3.62 -1.18 -9.80
N ALA A 156 3.67 0.13 -10.01
CA ALA A 156 4.34 1.07 -9.11
C ALA A 156 3.34 1.90 -8.27
N SER A 157 2.06 1.50 -8.21
CA SER A 157 1.02 2.24 -7.46
C SER A 157 0.98 3.73 -7.86
N HIS A 158 1.18 4.65 -6.92
CA HIS A 158 1.14 6.10 -7.13
C HIS A 158 2.51 6.74 -7.45
N ASN A 159 3.54 5.94 -7.69
CA ASN A 159 4.86 6.48 -8.06
C ASN A 159 4.83 7.20 -9.43
N PRO A 160 5.82 8.06 -9.74
CA PRO A 160 5.96 8.72 -11.03
C PRO A 160 5.81 7.75 -12.22
N LYS A 161 5.42 8.28 -13.38
CA LYS A 161 5.14 7.48 -14.59
C LYS A 161 6.32 6.63 -15.08
N GLN A 162 7.54 7.05 -14.77
CA GLN A 162 8.75 6.34 -15.15
C GLN A 162 8.95 5.04 -14.36
N ASP A 163 8.35 4.95 -13.17
CA ASP A 163 8.56 3.82 -12.28
C ASP A 163 7.64 2.65 -12.62
N ASN A 164 8.14 1.44 -12.32
CA ASN A 164 7.34 0.24 -12.22
C ASN A 164 7.75 -0.56 -10.97
N GLY A 165 7.03 -1.64 -10.69
CA GLY A 165 7.27 -2.47 -9.52
C GLY A 165 6.82 -3.91 -9.74
N TYR A 166 7.25 -4.76 -8.82
CA TYR A 166 6.98 -6.19 -8.81
C TYR A 166 6.63 -6.56 -7.36
N LYS A 167 5.34 -6.49 -6.99
CA LYS A 167 4.83 -6.83 -5.65
C LYS A 167 4.66 -8.35 -5.54
N VAL A 168 5.10 -8.96 -4.44
CA VAL A 168 5.03 -10.40 -4.22
C VAL A 168 4.10 -10.73 -3.06
N TYR A 169 3.18 -11.65 -3.33
CA TYR A 169 2.21 -12.22 -2.37
C TYR A 169 2.53 -13.68 -2.10
N TRP A 170 2.39 -14.11 -0.85
CA TRP A 170 2.58 -15.49 -0.43
C TRP A 170 1.28 -16.28 -0.49
N GLU A 171 1.35 -17.60 -0.28
CA GLU A 171 0.18 -18.50 -0.33
C GLU A 171 -0.97 -18.13 0.60
N ASN A 172 -0.68 -17.35 1.63
CA ASN A 172 -1.68 -16.84 2.57
C ASN A 172 -2.46 -15.62 2.05
N GLY A 173 -2.19 -15.13 0.86
CA GLY A 173 -2.82 -13.96 0.26
C GLY A 173 -2.30 -12.61 0.77
N ALA A 174 -1.29 -12.58 1.65
CA ALA A 174 -0.64 -11.36 2.09
C ALA A 174 0.70 -11.14 1.38
N GLN A 175 1.21 -9.91 1.35
CA GLN A 175 2.55 -9.64 0.86
C GLN A 175 3.60 -10.36 1.72
N ILE A 176 4.72 -10.73 1.10
CA ILE A 176 5.81 -11.42 1.79
C ILE A 176 6.38 -10.62 2.96
N VAL A 177 6.77 -11.33 4.00
CA VAL A 177 7.51 -10.81 5.18
C VAL A 177 8.76 -11.67 5.40
N PRO A 178 9.72 -11.25 6.24
CA PRO A 178 10.83 -12.13 6.62
C PRO A 178 10.33 -13.52 7.11
N PRO A 179 10.99 -14.62 6.72
CA PRO A 179 12.30 -14.70 6.06
C PRO A 179 12.23 -14.72 4.52
N HIS A 180 11.04 -14.65 3.92
CA HIS A 180 10.83 -14.84 2.47
C HIS A 180 11.56 -13.81 1.62
N ASP A 181 11.57 -12.54 2.03
CA ASP A 181 12.27 -11.45 1.34
C ASP A 181 13.76 -11.75 1.16
N LYS A 182 14.44 -12.18 2.23
CA LYS A 182 15.86 -12.55 2.19
C LYS A 182 16.09 -13.82 1.38
N GLY A 183 15.24 -14.83 1.56
CA GLY A 183 15.35 -16.08 0.81
C GLY A 183 15.22 -15.88 -0.69
N ILE A 184 14.26 -15.05 -1.14
CA ILE A 184 14.09 -14.68 -2.54
C ILE A 184 15.29 -13.88 -3.04
N SER A 185 15.78 -12.89 -2.27
CA SER A 185 16.94 -12.10 -2.65
C SER A 185 18.19 -12.97 -2.87
N VAL A 186 18.47 -13.90 -1.97
CA VAL A 186 19.58 -14.87 -2.13
C VAL A 186 19.40 -15.74 -3.36
N ALA A 187 18.17 -16.21 -3.61
CA ALA A 187 17.88 -17.03 -4.79
C ALA A 187 18.01 -16.24 -6.09
N ILE A 188 17.68 -14.95 -6.12
CA ILE A 188 17.91 -14.07 -7.27
C ILE A 188 19.39 -13.97 -7.58
N GLU A 189 20.23 -13.65 -6.59
CA GLU A 189 21.68 -13.51 -6.78
C GLU A 189 22.34 -14.83 -7.24
N ALA A 190 21.77 -15.97 -6.90
CA ALA A 190 22.25 -17.27 -7.36
C ALA A 190 21.76 -17.67 -8.76
N ASN A 191 20.82 -16.90 -9.38
CA ASN A 191 20.18 -17.23 -10.66
C ASN A 191 20.15 -16.03 -11.62
N LEU A 192 21.27 -15.32 -11.75
CA LEU A 192 21.38 -14.12 -12.58
C LEU A 192 21.53 -14.41 -14.08
N GLU A 193 21.99 -15.59 -14.46
CA GLU A 193 22.05 -15.96 -15.87
C GLU A 193 20.66 -16.36 -16.37
N PRO A 194 20.12 -15.64 -17.38
CA PRO A 194 18.80 -15.96 -17.90
C PRO A 194 18.74 -17.35 -18.52
N TRP A 195 17.73 -18.10 -18.19
CA TRP A 195 17.45 -19.35 -18.86
C TRP A 195 17.03 -19.07 -20.31
N PRO A 196 17.45 -19.87 -21.29
CA PRO A 196 17.14 -19.61 -22.71
C PRO A 196 15.66 -19.39 -22.99
N GLU A 197 14.79 -20.16 -22.34
CA GLU A 197 13.36 -20.14 -22.52
C GLU A 197 12.67 -18.92 -21.85
N SER A 198 13.35 -18.23 -20.93
CA SER A 198 12.79 -17.12 -20.16
C SER A 198 12.45 -15.89 -21.03
N TRP A 199 13.06 -15.78 -22.20
CA TRP A 199 12.83 -14.70 -23.16
C TRP A 199 11.63 -14.96 -24.08
N ASP A 200 11.22 -16.22 -24.22
CA ASP A 200 10.20 -16.65 -25.16
C ASP A 200 8.79 -16.49 -24.59
N ILE A 201 8.22 -15.30 -24.80
CA ILE A 201 6.82 -15.04 -24.46
C ILE A 201 5.83 -15.64 -25.47
N THR A 202 6.29 -16.21 -26.60
CA THR A 202 5.37 -16.83 -27.58
C THR A 202 4.78 -18.12 -27.02
N CYS A 203 5.45 -18.74 -26.06
CA CYS A 203 4.93 -19.90 -25.32
C CYS A 203 3.57 -19.63 -24.66
N LEU A 204 3.27 -18.39 -24.32
CA LEU A 204 2.01 -18.00 -23.69
C LEU A 204 0.79 -18.22 -24.60
N SER A 205 0.97 -18.24 -25.92
CA SER A 205 -0.13 -18.44 -26.86
C SER A 205 -0.61 -19.90 -26.98
N HIS A 206 0.17 -20.87 -26.50
CA HIS A 206 -0.08 -22.31 -26.71
C HIS A 206 0.19 -23.22 -25.50
N SER A 207 0.71 -22.68 -24.42
CA SER A 207 1.03 -23.49 -23.23
C SER A 207 -0.23 -23.94 -22.50
N PRO A 208 -0.40 -25.25 -22.22
CA PRO A 208 -1.49 -25.76 -21.41
C PRO A 208 -1.37 -25.36 -19.93
N LEU A 209 -0.22 -24.83 -19.51
CA LEU A 209 0.03 -24.35 -18.15
C LEU A 209 -0.48 -22.92 -17.93
N LEU A 210 -0.80 -22.19 -19.01
CA LEU A 210 -1.36 -20.84 -18.90
C LEU A 210 -2.88 -20.92 -18.73
N LYS A 211 -3.38 -20.21 -17.73
CA LYS A 211 -4.82 -20.03 -17.46
C LYS A 211 -5.13 -18.55 -17.30
N ASP A 212 -6.27 -18.12 -17.78
CA ASP A 212 -6.78 -16.77 -17.50
C ASP A 212 -7.76 -16.83 -16.33
N PRO A 213 -7.47 -16.21 -15.19
CA PRO A 213 -8.36 -16.20 -14.05
C PRO A 213 -9.39 -15.04 -14.08
N TYR A 214 -9.33 -14.14 -15.08
CA TYR A 214 -10.01 -12.83 -15.05
C TYR A 214 -11.49 -12.95 -14.75
N GLN A 215 -12.24 -13.72 -15.54
CA GLN A 215 -13.70 -13.81 -15.41
C GLN A 215 -14.11 -14.46 -14.08
N ASN A 216 -13.41 -15.49 -13.65
CA ASN A 216 -13.66 -16.19 -12.39
C ASN A 216 -13.40 -15.25 -11.20
N ILE A 217 -12.23 -14.63 -11.15
CA ILE A 217 -11.83 -13.73 -10.05
C ILE A 217 -12.73 -12.50 -10.02
N HIS A 218 -13.06 -11.91 -11.17
CA HIS A 218 -13.98 -10.80 -11.26
C HIS A 218 -15.34 -11.16 -10.63
N THR A 219 -15.93 -12.28 -11.02
CA THR A 219 -17.24 -12.71 -10.51
C THR A 219 -17.20 -12.99 -9.00
N GLU A 220 -16.21 -13.75 -8.55
CA GLU A 220 -16.11 -14.18 -7.16
C GLU A 220 -15.72 -13.04 -6.22
N TYR A 221 -14.89 -12.11 -6.67
CA TYR A 221 -14.53 -10.93 -5.91
C TYR A 221 -15.77 -10.08 -5.60
N TYR A 222 -16.58 -9.74 -6.61
CA TYR A 222 -17.79 -8.94 -6.38
C TYR A 222 -18.84 -9.70 -5.57
N ARG A 223 -18.98 -11.01 -5.76
CA ARG A 223 -19.82 -11.85 -4.91
C ARG A 223 -19.37 -11.80 -3.45
N THR A 224 -18.06 -11.76 -3.22
CA THR A 224 -17.49 -11.74 -1.87
C THR A 224 -17.67 -10.37 -1.22
N ILE A 225 -17.35 -9.27 -1.90
CA ILE A 225 -17.50 -7.93 -1.30
C ILE A 225 -18.96 -7.54 -1.04
N GLN A 226 -19.92 -8.13 -1.75
CA GLN A 226 -21.35 -7.97 -1.47
C GLN A 226 -21.75 -8.32 -0.03
N GLN A 227 -20.96 -9.13 0.68
CA GLN A 227 -21.18 -9.45 2.09
C GLN A 227 -21.04 -8.22 3.00
N HIS A 228 -20.37 -7.16 2.53
CA HIS A 228 -20.24 -5.89 3.22
C HIS A 228 -21.36 -4.88 2.89
N CYS A 229 -22.31 -5.26 2.04
CA CYS A 229 -23.47 -4.43 1.70
C CYS A 229 -24.62 -4.76 2.64
N HIS A 230 -24.96 -3.85 3.53
CA HIS A 230 -25.93 -4.05 4.61
C HIS A 230 -27.25 -3.28 4.41
N HIS A 231 -27.25 -2.24 3.57
CA HIS A 231 -28.37 -1.30 3.44
C HIS A 231 -28.83 -1.12 1.99
N ARG A 232 -29.07 -2.24 1.27
CA ARG A 232 -29.43 -2.26 -0.15
C ARG A 232 -30.64 -1.39 -0.52
N ASP A 233 -31.67 -1.36 0.33
CA ASP A 233 -32.87 -0.57 0.05
C ASP A 233 -32.57 0.94 0.14
N ILE A 234 -31.71 1.35 1.07
CA ILE A 234 -31.22 2.73 1.16
C ILE A 234 -30.36 3.05 -0.08
N ASN A 235 -29.45 2.13 -0.46
CA ASN A 235 -28.59 2.32 -1.63
C ASN A 235 -29.39 2.56 -2.91
N LYS A 236 -30.42 1.73 -3.17
CA LYS A 236 -31.32 1.84 -4.33
C LYS A 236 -32.10 3.15 -4.37
N SER A 237 -32.52 3.65 -3.22
CA SER A 237 -33.33 4.86 -3.11
C SER A 237 -32.51 6.14 -2.94
N SER A 238 -31.19 6.02 -2.77
CA SER A 238 -30.30 7.15 -2.49
C SER A 238 -30.18 8.10 -3.68
N GLU A 239 -30.40 9.38 -3.43
CA GLU A 239 -30.15 10.48 -4.38
C GLU A 239 -28.74 11.09 -4.26
N VAL A 240 -27.90 10.50 -3.41
CA VAL A 240 -26.51 10.96 -3.24
C VAL A 240 -25.73 10.83 -4.54
N LYS A 241 -25.11 11.94 -4.94
CA LYS A 241 -24.22 11.99 -6.10
C LYS A 241 -22.77 11.93 -5.63
N ILE A 242 -22.02 11.00 -6.16
CA ILE A 242 -20.60 10.77 -5.89
C ILE A 242 -19.82 10.94 -7.18
N VAL A 243 -18.72 11.69 -7.13
CA VAL A 243 -17.75 11.76 -8.23
C VAL A 243 -16.61 10.78 -7.93
N HIS A 244 -16.13 10.10 -8.96
CA HIS A 244 -14.98 9.19 -8.86
C HIS A 244 -13.93 9.49 -9.92
N THR A 245 -12.65 9.43 -9.51
CA THR A 245 -11.50 9.42 -10.41
C THR A 245 -10.58 8.24 -10.11
N SER A 246 -10.07 7.60 -11.15
CA SER A 246 -8.99 6.62 -11.10
C SER A 246 -7.61 7.23 -11.35
N VAL A 247 -7.52 8.53 -11.53
CA VAL A 247 -6.26 9.26 -11.80
C VAL A 247 -5.45 8.58 -12.93
N HIS A 248 -6.12 8.31 -14.07
CA HIS A 248 -5.57 7.57 -15.22
C HIS A 248 -5.10 6.13 -14.89
N GLY A 249 -5.56 5.56 -13.80
CA GLY A 249 -5.28 4.19 -13.39
C GLY A 249 -6.38 3.21 -13.79
N VAL A 250 -6.32 2.00 -13.22
CA VAL A 250 -7.22 0.90 -13.58
C VAL A 250 -8.60 0.97 -12.90
N GLY A 251 -8.78 1.83 -11.87
CA GLY A 251 -9.87 1.74 -10.90
C GLY A 251 -11.28 1.93 -11.45
N HIS A 252 -11.48 2.68 -12.54
CA HIS A 252 -12.82 3.11 -12.99
C HIS A 252 -13.82 1.96 -13.18
N ALA A 253 -13.53 1.02 -14.06
CA ALA A 253 -14.46 -0.08 -14.37
C ALA A 253 -14.73 -0.98 -13.16
N PHE A 254 -13.72 -1.14 -12.29
CA PHE A 254 -13.81 -1.97 -11.10
C PHE A 254 -14.63 -1.30 -9.99
N VAL A 255 -14.50 0.01 -9.80
CA VAL A 255 -15.35 0.76 -8.86
C VAL A 255 -16.79 0.84 -9.35
N GLN A 256 -17.03 1.04 -10.66
CA GLN A 256 -18.38 0.97 -11.24
C GLN A 256 -19.05 -0.38 -10.94
N SER A 257 -18.31 -1.48 -11.09
CA SER A 257 -18.78 -2.82 -10.79
C SER A 257 -19.05 -3.04 -9.30
N ALA A 258 -18.21 -2.45 -8.41
CA ALA A 258 -18.42 -2.50 -6.97
C ALA A 258 -19.66 -1.74 -6.52
N PHE A 259 -19.90 -0.55 -7.09
CA PHE A 259 -21.11 0.21 -6.84
C PHE A 259 -22.36 -0.55 -7.30
N LYS A 260 -22.30 -1.15 -8.49
CA LYS A 260 -23.39 -2.03 -8.99
C LYS A 260 -23.63 -3.22 -8.06
N ALA A 261 -22.58 -3.85 -7.53
CA ALA A 261 -22.68 -4.96 -6.58
C ALA A 261 -23.37 -4.56 -5.26
N PHE A 262 -23.30 -3.30 -4.88
CA PHE A 262 -23.95 -2.72 -3.69
C PHE A 262 -25.32 -2.09 -3.98
N ASP A 263 -25.84 -2.18 -5.21
CA ASP A 263 -27.05 -1.50 -5.67
C ASP A 263 -27.00 0.04 -5.52
N LEU A 264 -25.80 0.60 -5.54
CA LEU A 264 -25.55 2.04 -5.49
C LEU A 264 -25.70 2.66 -6.88
N ARG A 265 -26.08 3.95 -6.93
CA ARG A 265 -26.00 4.74 -8.16
C ARG A 265 -24.55 4.76 -8.65
N PRO A 266 -24.28 4.49 -9.94
CA PRO A 266 -22.93 4.59 -10.49
C PRO A 266 -22.33 5.99 -10.22
N PRO A 267 -21.08 6.09 -9.77
CA PRO A 267 -20.46 7.38 -9.53
C PRO A 267 -20.18 8.10 -10.85
N TYR A 268 -20.24 9.44 -10.82
CA TYR A 268 -19.88 10.27 -11.97
C TYR A 268 -18.37 10.19 -12.18
N ALA A 269 -17.97 9.71 -13.34
CA ALA A 269 -16.56 9.58 -13.67
C ALA A 269 -15.97 10.91 -14.14
N VAL A 270 -14.73 11.20 -13.74
CA VAL A 270 -13.94 12.28 -14.34
C VAL A 270 -13.45 11.79 -15.70
N GLU A 271 -14.10 12.26 -16.77
CA GLU A 271 -13.90 11.76 -18.15
C GLU A 271 -12.42 11.78 -18.57
N GLU A 272 -11.69 12.83 -18.21
CA GLU A 272 -10.28 13.01 -18.56
C GLU A 272 -9.34 12.07 -17.81
N GLN A 273 -9.81 11.43 -16.72
CA GLN A 273 -8.97 10.61 -15.83
C GLN A 273 -9.50 9.18 -15.64
N LYS A 274 -10.65 8.83 -16.23
CA LYS A 274 -11.29 7.53 -16.00
C LYS A 274 -10.58 6.37 -16.68
N ASP A 275 -10.07 6.61 -17.88
CA ASP A 275 -9.40 5.58 -18.67
C ASP A 275 -7.90 5.51 -18.32
N PRO A 276 -7.33 4.31 -18.28
CA PRO A 276 -5.90 4.12 -18.01
C PRO A 276 -5.02 4.81 -19.06
N ASP A 277 -4.10 5.65 -18.61
CA ASP A 277 -3.11 6.31 -19.48
C ASP A 277 -1.74 6.31 -18.78
N PRO A 278 -0.73 5.59 -19.31
CA PRO A 278 0.60 5.50 -18.71
C PRO A 278 1.35 6.83 -18.65
N GLU A 279 0.93 7.84 -19.41
CA GLU A 279 1.53 9.18 -19.40
C GLU A 279 0.97 10.09 -18.30
N PHE A 280 -0.17 9.73 -17.66
CA PHE A 280 -0.85 10.54 -16.62
C PHE A 280 -1.01 12.02 -17.02
N PRO A 281 -1.61 12.36 -18.16
CA PRO A 281 -1.48 13.66 -18.81
C PRO A 281 -2.01 14.85 -17.99
N THR A 282 -2.93 14.63 -17.04
CA THR A 282 -3.53 15.71 -16.26
C THR A 282 -2.85 15.93 -14.90
N VAL A 283 -1.88 15.09 -14.53
CA VAL A 283 -1.24 15.14 -13.20
C VAL A 283 0.28 14.96 -13.32
N LYS A 284 1.04 15.66 -12.49
CA LYS A 284 2.49 15.50 -12.42
C LYS A 284 2.88 14.21 -11.69
N TYR A 285 2.17 13.89 -10.62
CA TYR A 285 2.31 12.67 -9.84
C TYR A 285 0.92 12.06 -9.63
N PRO A 286 0.72 10.77 -9.95
CA PRO A 286 -0.60 10.14 -9.85
C PRO A 286 -0.92 9.69 -8.43
N ASN A 287 -0.74 10.58 -7.44
CA ASN A 287 -1.00 10.33 -6.03
C ASN A 287 -2.20 11.15 -5.56
N PRO A 288 -3.38 10.54 -5.34
CA PRO A 288 -4.58 11.26 -4.93
C PRO A 288 -4.46 11.88 -3.51
N GLU A 289 -3.50 11.45 -2.69
CA GLU A 289 -3.22 12.04 -1.38
C GLU A 289 -2.66 13.47 -1.49
N GLU A 290 -2.02 13.83 -2.60
CA GLU A 290 -1.49 15.18 -2.83
C GLU A 290 -2.58 16.25 -3.03
N GLY A 291 -3.83 15.85 -3.23
CA GLY A 291 -5.02 16.70 -3.14
C GLY A 291 -5.18 17.69 -4.29
N LYS A 292 -4.95 18.99 -4.07
CA LYS A 292 -5.37 20.07 -5.01
C LYS A 292 -4.90 19.88 -6.45
N GLY A 293 -3.67 19.45 -6.69
CA GLY A 293 -3.15 19.26 -8.05
C GLY A 293 -3.76 18.08 -8.80
N VAL A 294 -4.18 17.03 -8.07
CA VAL A 294 -4.67 15.78 -8.64
C VAL A 294 -6.20 15.77 -8.76
N LEU A 295 -6.91 16.38 -7.80
CA LEU A 295 -8.37 16.33 -7.68
C LEU A 295 -9.09 17.56 -8.27
N THR A 296 -8.40 18.46 -8.94
CA THR A 296 -9.00 19.70 -9.49
C THR A 296 -10.16 19.39 -10.44
N LEU A 297 -9.99 18.43 -11.35
CA LEU A 297 -11.05 18.02 -12.30
C LEU A 297 -12.23 17.37 -11.56
N SER A 298 -11.95 16.61 -10.51
CA SER A 298 -12.99 15.99 -9.68
C SER A 298 -13.83 17.03 -8.97
N PHE A 299 -13.22 18.10 -8.46
CA PHE A 299 -13.94 19.19 -7.78
C PHE A 299 -14.82 19.98 -8.77
N ALA A 300 -14.30 20.29 -9.96
CA ALA A 300 -15.07 20.95 -11.01
C ALA A 300 -16.27 20.12 -11.46
N LEU A 301 -16.08 18.79 -11.58
CA LEU A 301 -17.18 17.88 -11.89
C LEU A 301 -18.20 17.81 -10.75
N ALA A 302 -17.74 17.74 -9.49
CA ALA A 302 -18.63 17.70 -8.34
C ALA A 302 -19.49 18.96 -8.23
N GLU A 303 -18.91 20.14 -8.46
CA GLU A 303 -19.64 21.41 -8.51
C GLU A 303 -20.70 21.42 -9.62
N ARG A 304 -20.32 21.02 -10.83
CA ARG A 304 -21.23 20.95 -12.00
C ARG A 304 -22.40 20.01 -11.78
N GLU A 305 -22.16 18.85 -11.24
CA GLU A 305 -23.19 17.81 -11.03
C GLU A 305 -23.96 17.99 -9.71
N GLY A 306 -23.51 18.88 -8.83
CA GLY A 306 -24.04 19.01 -7.47
C GLY A 306 -23.76 17.78 -6.61
N ALA A 307 -22.60 17.15 -6.82
CA ALA A 307 -22.16 16.02 -6.01
C ALA A 307 -21.54 16.49 -4.68
N THR A 308 -21.82 15.76 -3.62
CA THR A 308 -21.32 16.13 -2.28
C THR A 308 -20.07 15.36 -1.88
N VAL A 309 -19.79 14.22 -2.50
CA VAL A 309 -18.64 13.38 -2.18
C VAL A 309 -17.78 13.13 -3.42
N VAL A 310 -16.48 13.19 -3.24
CA VAL A 310 -15.48 12.81 -4.24
C VAL A 310 -14.66 11.63 -3.68
N LEU A 311 -14.59 10.56 -4.46
CA LEU A 311 -13.74 9.40 -4.22
C LEU A 311 -12.63 9.35 -5.28
N ALA A 312 -11.42 8.98 -4.86
CA ALA A 312 -10.30 8.83 -5.78
C ALA A 312 -9.45 7.61 -5.43
N ASN A 313 -9.16 6.78 -6.43
CA ASN A 313 -8.18 5.71 -6.30
C ASN A 313 -6.83 6.14 -6.88
N ASP A 314 -5.75 5.53 -6.39
CA ASP A 314 -4.45 5.56 -7.05
C ASP A 314 -4.43 4.61 -8.26
N PRO A 315 -3.39 4.65 -9.11
CA PRO A 315 -3.40 3.95 -10.40
C PRO A 315 -3.65 2.45 -10.36
N ASP A 316 -3.26 1.74 -9.31
CA ASP A 316 -3.51 0.31 -9.13
C ASP A 316 -4.70 -0.02 -8.23
N ALA A 317 -5.44 1.03 -7.84
CA ALA A 317 -6.70 0.98 -7.09
C ALA A 317 -6.64 0.23 -5.74
N ASP A 318 -5.47 0.17 -5.10
CA ASP A 318 -5.36 -0.39 -3.76
C ASP A 318 -5.65 0.64 -2.66
N ARG A 319 -5.70 1.95 -2.99
CA ARG A 319 -5.93 3.06 -2.06
C ARG A 319 -7.20 3.83 -2.37
N LEU A 320 -7.69 4.59 -1.37
CA LEU A 320 -8.89 5.42 -1.51
C LEU A 320 -8.73 6.75 -0.78
N VAL A 321 -8.98 7.85 -1.50
CA VAL A 321 -9.22 9.18 -0.94
C VAL A 321 -10.72 9.47 -0.94
N CYS A 322 -11.19 10.11 0.12
CA CYS A 322 -12.55 10.64 0.22
C CYS A 322 -12.52 12.14 0.51
N ARG A 323 -13.42 12.90 -0.11
CA ARG A 323 -13.65 14.32 0.15
C ARG A 323 -15.13 14.54 0.40
N ASP A 324 -15.45 15.19 1.51
CA ASP A 324 -16.81 15.58 1.88
C ASP A 324 -17.02 17.05 1.51
N HIS A 325 -18.09 17.35 0.75
CA HIS A 325 -18.36 18.69 0.25
C HIS A 325 -17.13 19.35 -0.41
N TRP A 326 -16.33 18.59 -1.14
CA TRP A 326 -15.08 18.89 -1.87
C TRP A 326 -14.13 19.94 -1.26
N SER A 327 -14.60 20.78 -0.36
CA SER A 327 -13.80 21.78 0.36
C SER A 327 -13.15 21.23 1.64
N VAL A 328 -13.72 20.17 2.24
CA VAL A 328 -13.21 19.55 3.47
C VAL A 328 -12.52 18.23 3.11
N GLY A 329 -11.19 18.20 3.26
CA GLY A 329 -10.43 16.97 3.08
C GLY A 329 -10.63 16.02 4.24
N ILE A 330 -11.12 14.81 3.97
CA ILE A 330 -11.05 13.71 4.92
C ILE A 330 -9.70 13.03 4.69
N ILE A 331 -8.79 13.16 5.64
CA ILE A 331 -7.46 12.55 5.56
C ILE A 331 -7.53 11.05 5.83
N GLY A 332 -6.43 10.32 5.52
CA GLY A 332 -6.40 8.87 5.64
C GLY A 332 -6.81 8.33 7.00
N ASN A 333 -6.37 8.98 8.09
CA ASN A 333 -6.77 8.62 9.46
C ASN A 333 -8.26 8.87 9.75
N GLU A 334 -8.83 9.92 9.21
CA GLU A 334 -10.25 10.28 9.40
C GLU A 334 -11.17 9.33 8.64
N LEU A 335 -10.81 8.99 7.39
CA LEU A 335 -11.53 7.96 6.66
C LEU A 335 -11.37 6.58 7.31
N GLY A 336 -10.19 6.28 7.88
CA GLY A 336 -9.96 5.08 8.70
C GLY A 336 -10.88 5.01 9.92
N ALA A 337 -11.11 6.14 10.60
CA ALA A 337 -12.07 6.23 11.72
C ALA A 337 -13.51 5.99 11.26
N LEU A 338 -13.92 6.63 10.16
CA LEU A 338 -15.26 6.50 9.59
C LEU A 338 -15.54 5.07 9.13
N LEU A 339 -14.64 4.48 8.34
CA LEU A 339 -14.80 3.11 7.83
C LEU A 339 -14.74 2.07 8.95
N GLY A 340 -13.82 2.21 9.90
CA GLY A 340 -13.73 1.29 11.05
C GLY A 340 -14.98 1.35 11.91
N TRP A 341 -15.48 2.55 12.22
CA TRP A 341 -16.76 2.74 12.91
C TRP A 341 -17.91 2.12 12.12
N TRP A 342 -17.99 2.37 10.81
CA TRP A 342 -19.05 1.88 9.94
C TRP A 342 -19.11 0.35 9.89
N VAL A 343 -17.97 -0.28 9.63
CA VAL A 343 -17.88 -1.75 9.57
C VAL A 343 -18.27 -2.38 10.90
N TYR A 344 -17.88 -1.79 12.03
CA TYR A 344 -18.30 -2.24 13.34
C TYR A 344 -19.82 -2.09 13.56
N GLN A 345 -20.39 -0.94 13.20
CA GLN A 345 -21.83 -0.70 13.32
C GLN A 345 -22.66 -1.68 12.48
N CYS A 346 -22.24 -1.96 11.27
CA CYS A 346 -22.87 -2.96 10.41
C CYS A 346 -22.74 -4.37 10.99
N TRP A 347 -21.56 -4.70 11.51
CA TRP A 347 -21.31 -6.01 12.09
C TRP A 347 -22.18 -6.27 13.33
N ILE A 348 -22.28 -5.33 14.26
CA ILE A 348 -23.04 -5.52 15.50
C ILE A 348 -24.55 -5.63 15.25
N GLN A 349 -25.07 -4.99 14.20
CA GLN A 349 -26.48 -5.11 13.80
C GLN A 349 -26.82 -6.53 13.33
N THR A 350 -25.87 -7.23 12.73
CA THR A 350 -26.05 -8.60 12.23
C THR A 350 -25.60 -9.66 13.24
N ASN A 351 -24.89 -9.27 14.31
CA ASN A 351 -24.35 -10.15 15.35
C ASN A 351 -24.79 -9.67 16.75
N PRO A 352 -26.05 -9.88 17.13
CA PRO A 352 -26.62 -9.35 18.39
C PRO A 352 -26.02 -9.99 19.64
N ASP A 353 -25.35 -11.14 19.53
CA ASP A 353 -24.67 -11.78 20.65
C ASP A 353 -23.38 -11.06 21.01
N GLN A 354 -23.44 -10.20 22.01
CA GLN A 354 -22.31 -9.42 22.52
C GLN A 354 -21.12 -10.27 22.99
N SER A 355 -21.32 -11.55 23.30
CA SER A 355 -20.19 -12.42 23.70
C SER A 355 -19.19 -12.62 22.54
N THR A 356 -19.64 -12.53 21.30
CA THR A 356 -18.83 -12.68 20.09
C THR A 356 -17.88 -11.52 19.85
N VAL A 357 -18.13 -10.33 20.42
CA VAL A 357 -17.28 -9.13 20.30
C VAL A 357 -15.84 -9.41 20.75
N LYS A 358 -15.65 -10.29 21.74
CA LYS A 358 -14.33 -10.70 22.24
C LYS A 358 -13.49 -11.49 21.21
N SER A 359 -14.07 -11.94 20.12
CA SER A 359 -13.35 -12.58 19.00
C SER A 359 -12.99 -11.61 17.87
N VAL A 360 -13.47 -10.37 17.94
CA VAL A 360 -13.31 -9.34 16.91
C VAL A 360 -12.03 -8.57 17.10
N TYR A 361 -11.32 -8.33 16.00
CA TYR A 361 -10.08 -7.58 15.93
C TYR A 361 -10.14 -6.51 14.85
N MET A 362 -9.54 -5.36 15.14
CA MET A 362 -9.19 -4.35 14.16
C MET A 362 -7.72 -3.98 14.30
N LEU A 363 -7.07 -3.66 13.17
CA LEU A 363 -5.64 -3.41 13.11
C LEU A 363 -5.35 -2.01 12.57
N SER A 364 -4.25 -1.40 13.01
CA SER A 364 -3.67 -0.25 12.31
C SER A 364 -2.15 -0.23 12.42
N SER A 365 -1.51 0.58 11.59
CA SER A 365 -0.06 0.76 11.69
C SER A 365 0.32 1.60 12.93
N THR A 366 1.56 1.45 13.37
CA THR A 366 2.12 2.24 14.49
C THR A 366 2.10 3.75 14.25
N VAL A 367 1.99 4.19 13.00
CA VAL A 367 1.94 5.61 12.58
C VAL A 367 0.57 6.00 12.05
N SER A 368 -0.45 5.24 12.41
CA SER A 368 -1.86 5.56 12.12
C SER A 368 -2.60 5.94 13.38
N SER A 369 -3.75 6.62 13.23
CA SER A 369 -4.55 7.10 14.37
C SER A 369 -4.95 5.96 15.32
N LYS A 370 -4.91 6.27 16.61
CA LYS A 370 -5.33 5.38 17.70
C LYS A 370 -6.84 5.41 17.96
N ILE A 371 -7.61 6.06 17.08
CA ILE A 371 -9.08 6.13 17.20
C ILE A 371 -9.72 4.73 17.27
N LEU A 372 -9.23 3.76 16.48
CA LEU A 372 -9.74 2.38 16.56
C LEU A 372 -9.49 1.75 17.93
N ARG A 373 -8.37 2.09 18.59
CA ARG A 373 -8.10 1.66 19.97
C ARG A 373 -9.13 2.25 20.93
N ALA A 374 -9.46 3.54 20.77
CA ALA A 374 -10.46 4.20 21.62
C ALA A 374 -11.83 3.57 21.43
N ILE A 375 -12.24 3.27 20.19
CA ILE A 375 -13.47 2.56 19.88
C ILE A 375 -13.44 1.16 20.52
N ALA A 376 -12.36 0.39 20.32
CA ALA A 376 -12.20 -0.96 20.84
C ALA A 376 -12.33 -1.01 22.38
N LEU A 377 -11.70 -0.07 23.09
CA LEU A 377 -11.78 0.02 24.55
C LEU A 377 -13.20 0.25 25.06
N LYS A 378 -14.01 1.01 24.33
CA LYS A 378 -15.39 1.28 24.69
C LYS A 378 -16.34 0.16 24.29
N GLU A 379 -16.16 -0.40 23.11
CA GLU A 379 -17.06 -1.40 22.52
C GLU A 379 -16.71 -2.84 22.91
N GLY A 380 -15.49 -3.09 23.42
CA GLY A 380 -15.07 -4.38 23.95
C GLY A 380 -14.43 -5.35 22.96
N PHE A 381 -14.14 -4.93 21.72
CA PHE A 381 -13.37 -5.71 20.77
C PHE A 381 -11.84 -5.47 20.92
N HIS A 382 -11.02 -6.21 20.20
CA HIS A 382 -9.55 -6.11 20.27
C HIS A 382 -9.00 -5.18 19.20
N PHE A 383 -8.04 -4.35 19.61
CA PHE A 383 -7.24 -3.54 18.72
C PHE A 383 -5.76 -3.93 18.83
N GLU A 384 -5.10 -4.09 17.69
CA GLU A 384 -3.65 -4.33 17.65
C GLU A 384 -2.94 -3.38 16.68
N GLU A 385 -1.71 -2.99 17.06
CA GLU A 385 -0.80 -2.26 16.18
C GLU A 385 0.12 -3.22 15.44
N THR A 386 0.46 -2.88 14.20
CA THR A 386 1.52 -3.53 13.42
C THR A 386 2.59 -2.53 13.02
N LEU A 387 3.72 -3.02 12.54
CA LEU A 387 4.67 -2.17 11.82
C LEU A 387 4.02 -1.53 10.59
N THR A 388 4.63 -0.46 10.07
CA THR A 388 4.17 0.20 8.84
C THR A 388 4.29 -0.70 7.62
N GLY A 389 3.31 -0.59 6.75
CA GLY A 389 3.17 -1.40 5.54
C GLY A 389 2.18 -2.54 5.71
N PHE A 390 1.25 -2.63 4.77
CA PHE A 390 0.14 -3.61 4.82
C PHE A 390 0.59 -5.07 4.87
N LYS A 391 1.81 -5.38 4.44
CA LYS A 391 2.38 -6.72 4.59
C LYS A 391 2.30 -7.23 6.03
N TRP A 392 2.54 -6.35 7.02
CA TRP A 392 2.46 -6.72 8.43
C TRP A 392 1.02 -6.92 8.90
N MET A 393 0.11 -6.03 8.47
CA MET A 393 -1.32 -6.15 8.79
C MET A 393 -1.96 -7.37 8.13
N GLY A 394 -1.68 -7.63 6.85
CA GLY A 394 -2.21 -8.79 6.14
C GLY A 394 -1.76 -10.11 6.76
N ASN A 395 -0.46 -10.25 7.08
CA ASN A 395 0.04 -11.46 7.76
C ASN A 395 -0.53 -11.59 9.18
N ARG A 396 -0.62 -10.49 9.95
CA ARG A 396 -1.22 -10.55 11.28
C ARG A 396 -2.72 -10.90 11.23
N ALA A 397 -3.45 -10.35 10.25
CA ALA A 397 -4.83 -10.74 10.01
C ALA A 397 -4.95 -12.23 9.71
N ARG A 398 -4.07 -12.81 8.88
CA ARG A 398 -4.05 -14.26 8.62
C ARG A 398 -3.81 -15.07 9.88
N GLU A 399 -2.83 -14.71 10.70
CA GLU A 399 -2.55 -15.38 11.98
C GLU A 399 -3.77 -15.36 12.92
N LEU A 400 -4.50 -14.25 12.97
CA LEU A 400 -5.72 -14.13 13.77
C LEU A 400 -6.85 -15.02 13.22
N LEU A 401 -7.04 -15.05 11.90
CA LEU A 401 -8.02 -15.92 11.25
C LEU A 401 -7.72 -17.40 11.50
N ASP A 402 -6.45 -17.81 11.48
CA ASP A 402 -6.02 -19.18 11.78
C ASP A 402 -6.28 -19.58 13.24
N GLN A 403 -6.40 -18.59 14.14
CA GLN A 403 -6.81 -18.76 15.53
C GLN A 403 -8.33 -18.66 15.74
N ASN A 404 -9.13 -18.73 14.66
CA ASN A 404 -10.58 -18.55 14.67
C ASN A 404 -11.03 -17.18 15.25
N LYS A 405 -10.21 -16.14 15.06
CA LYS A 405 -10.58 -14.75 15.35
C LYS A 405 -11.17 -14.10 14.10
N MET A 406 -11.89 -13.02 14.29
CA MET A 406 -12.51 -12.25 13.23
C MET A 406 -11.79 -10.91 13.06
N VAL A 407 -11.26 -10.65 11.88
CA VAL A 407 -10.65 -9.35 11.55
C VAL A 407 -11.65 -8.57 10.70
N LEU A 408 -12.23 -7.52 11.26
CA LEU A 408 -13.25 -6.72 10.57
C LEU A 408 -12.65 -5.63 9.70
N PHE A 409 -11.55 -5.02 10.16
CA PHE A 409 -10.99 -3.85 9.51
C PHE A 409 -9.52 -3.66 9.84
N ALA A 410 -8.76 -3.17 8.87
CA ALA A 410 -7.40 -2.69 9.08
C ALA A 410 -7.13 -1.46 8.21
N PHE A 411 -6.29 -0.53 8.69
CA PHE A 411 -5.93 0.63 7.89
C PHE A 411 -4.53 1.19 8.17
N GLU A 412 -3.98 1.91 7.22
CA GLU A 412 -2.81 2.77 7.37
C GLU A 412 -3.13 4.21 6.95
N GLU A 413 -2.45 5.19 7.57
CA GLU A 413 -2.67 6.62 7.37
C GLU A 413 -2.50 7.05 5.92
N ALA A 414 -1.69 6.33 5.17
CA ALA A 414 -1.45 6.56 3.74
C ALA A 414 -2.60 6.03 2.87
N ILE A 415 -3.84 6.33 3.28
CA ILE A 415 -5.08 6.07 2.52
C ILE A 415 -5.31 4.59 2.12
N GLY A 416 -4.79 3.66 2.91
CA GLY A 416 -4.93 2.22 2.68
C GLY A 416 -5.91 1.57 3.65
N TYR A 417 -6.90 0.83 3.14
CA TYR A 417 -7.97 0.22 3.94
C TYR A 417 -8.20 -1.23 3.52
N MET A 418 -8.36 -2.10 4.49
CA MET A 418 -8.77 -3.49 4.37
C MET A 418 -10.11 -3.66 5.07
N CYS A 419 -11.20 -3.76 4.32
CA CYS A 419 -12.54 -3.98 4.85
C CYS A 419 -12.88 -5.47 4.80
N GLY A 420 -12.92 -6.10 5.95
CA GLY A 420 -13.04 -7.55 6.06
C GLY A 420 -11.70 -8.28 5.82
N SER A 421 -11.76 -9.57 5.54
CA SER A 421 -10.60 -10.46 5.43
C SER A 421 -10.50 -11.21 4.10
N ALA A 422 -11.28 -10.82 3.10
CA ALA A 422 -11.28 -11.43 1.78
C ALA A 422 -10.00 -11.10 0.99
N VAL A 423 -9.49 -9.89 1.16
CA VAL A 423 -8.23 -9.39 0.61
C VAL A 423 -7.33 -9.00 1.77
N LEU A 424 -6.20 -9.67 1.96
CA LEU A 424 -5.26 -9.39 3.06
C LEU A 424 -4.20 -8.34 2.67
N ASP A 425 -4.66 -7.33 1.97
CA ASP A 425 -3.95 -6.11 1.59
C ASP A 425 -4.95 -4.95 1.52
N LYS A 426 -4.49 -3.77 1.16
CA LYS A 426 -5.33 -2.61 0.86
C LYS A 426 -6.24 -2.91 -0.33
N ASP A 427 -7.48 -2.51 -0.22
CA ASP A 427 -8.48 -2.67 -1.26
C ASP A 427 -9.32 -1.39 -1.42
N GLY A 428 -8.85 -0.52 -2.32
CA GLY A 428 -9.54 0.73 -2.62
C GLY A 428 -10.83 0.55 -3.42
N VAL A 429 -11.03 -0.61 -4.07
CA VAL A 429 -12.25 -0.90 -4.84
C VAL A 429 -13.41 -1.22 -3.90
N SER A 430 -13.22 -2.16 -2.97
CA SER A 430 -14.25 -2.47 -1.97
C SER A 430 -14.49 -1.30 -1.01
N ALA A 431 -13.43 -0.62 -0.59
CA ALA A 431 -13.53 0.55 0.28
C ALA A 431 -14.34 1.68 -0.36
N ALA A 432 -14.27 1.87 -1.69
CA ALA A 432 -15.07 2.87 -2.39
C ALA A 432 -16.57 2.55 -2.34
N ALA A 433 -16.97 1.30 -2.55
CA ALA A 433 -18.39 0.90 -2.45
C ALA A 433 -18.91 0.99 -1.01
N ILE A 434 -18.10 0.59 -0.02
CA ILE A 434 -18.44 0.69 1.41
C ILE A 434 -18.58 2.17 1.83
N ALA A 435 -17.69 3.05 1.37
CA ALA A 435 -17.80 4.49 1.58
C ALA A 435 -19.08 5.06 0.91
N GLY A 436 -19.42 4.57 -0.27
CA GLY A 436 -20.66 4.93 -0.98
C GLY A 436 -21.92 4.53 -0.21
N GLU A 437 -21.97 3.32 0.33
CA GLU A 437 -23.07 2.86 1.19
C GLU A 437 -23.17 3.67 2.48
N MET A 438 -22.05 3.87 3.19
CA MET A 438 -21.98 4.70 4.39
C MET A 438 -22.51 6.12 4.12
N THR A 439 -22.09 6.73 3.01
CA THR A 439 -22.54 8.05 2.60
C THR A 439 -24.07 8.08 2.36
N SER A 440 -24.60 7.08 1.65
CA SER A 440 -26.03 6.95 1.36
C SER A 440 -26.85 6.78 2.65
N TYR A 441 -26.36 5.95 3.56
CA TYR A 441 -26.99 5.73 4.87
C TYR A 441 -27.00 6.99 5.73
N LEU A 442 -25.89 7.72 5.79
CA LEU A 442 -25.80 8.97 6.55
C LEU A 442 -26.69 10.06 5.95
N ALA A 443 -26.73 10.17 4.62
CA ALA A 443 -27.60 11.12 3.92
C ALA A 443 -29.09 10.85 4.20
N ALA A 444 -29.50 9.59 4.27
CA ALA A 444 -30.88 9.20 4.65
C ALA A 444 -31.22 9.63 6.09
N LYS A 445 -30.20 9.90 6.93
CA LYS A 445 -30.34 10.45 8.28
C LYS A 445 -30.05 11.95 8.36
N ASN A 446 -29.98 12.66 7.24
CA ASN A 446 -29.61 14.07 7.13
C ASN A 446 -28.25 14.39 7.80
N THR A 447 -27.30 13.47 7.71
CA THR A 447 -25.96 13.59 8.31
C THR A 447 -24.90 13.51 7.20
N THR A 448 -23.83 14.29 7.32
CA THR A 448 -22.67 14.23 6.42
C THR A 448 -21.56 13.36 7.01
N LEU A 449 -20.55 13.00 6.20
CA LEU A 449 -19.36 12.30 6.67
C LEU A 449 -18.62 13.10 7.74
N SER A 450 -18.48 14.40 7.56
CA SER A 450 -17.80 15.30 8.52
C SER A 450 -18.56 15.41 9.85
N GLN A 451 -19.89 15.45 9.80
CA GLN A 451 -20.74 15.44 11.01
C GLN A 451 -20.63 14.10 11.74
N GLN A 452 -20.61 12.99 11.00
CA GLN A 452 -20.42 11.66 11.60
C GLN A 452 -19.03 11.51 12.22
N LEU A 453 -17.99 12.03 11.58
CA LEU A 453 -16.63 12.03 12.15
C LEU A 453 -16.60 12.84 13.47
N THR A 454 -17.28 13.97 13.50
CA THR A 454 -17.41 14.77 14.74
C THR A 454 -18.11 13.97 15.83
N ALA A 455 -19.20 13.27 15.50
CA ALA A 455 -19.91 12.41 16.46
C ALA A 455 -19.02 11.28 16.99
N ILE A 456 -18.20 10.65 16.12
CA ILE A 456 -17.22 9.63 16.54
C ILE A 456 -16.21 10.25 17.53
N TYR A 457 -15.70 11.44 17.26
CA TYR A 457 -14.77 12.11 18.17
C TYR A 457 -15.42 12.54 19.49
N GLU A 458 -16.67 12.99 19.48
CA GLU A 458 -17.41 13.31 20.70
C GLU A 458 -17.66 12.06 21.55
N GLU A 459 -17.86 10.92 20.93
CA GLU A 459 -18.15 9.65 21.59
C GLU A 459 -16.91 8.91 22.10
N TYR A 460 -15.83 8.87 21.30
CA TYR A 460 -14.63 8.05 21.57
C TYR A 460 -13.37 8.87 21.88
N GLY A 461 -13.44 10.18 21.78
CA GLY A 461 -12.33 11.10 21.98
C GLY A 461 -11.75 11.65 20.68
N TYR A 462 -11.18 12.84 20.77
CA TYR A 462 -10.60 13.55 19.63
C TYR A 462 -9.20 13.05 19.35
N HIS A 463 -8.92 12.78 18.06
CA HIS A 463 -7.63 12.32 17.57
C HIS A 463 -7.19 13.18 16.40
N ILE A 464 -6.23 14.06 16.63
CA ILE A 464 -5.68 14.95 15.61
C ILE A 464 -4.31 14.47 15.23
N THR A 465 -4.13 14.19 13.95
CA THR A 465 -2.88 13.65 13.43
C THR A 465 -2.21 14.62 12.46
N LYS A 466 -0.87 14.62 12.47
CA LYS A 466 -0.05 15.29 11.46
C LYS A 466 1.13 14.40 11.13
N ASN A 467 1.35 14.18 9.83
CA ASN A 467 2.51 13.51 9.29
C ASN A 467 3.19 14.39 8.24
N SER A 468 4.51 14.29 8.16
CA SER A 468 5.30 14.92 7.12
C SER A 468 6.69 14.26 7.07
N TYR A 469 7.60 14.84 6.29
CA TYR A 469 8.95 14.31 6.15
C TYR A 469 9.97 15.41 5.87
N PHE A 470 11.23 15.08 6.15
CA PHE A 470 12.40 15.84 5.74
C PHE A 470 13.20 15.02 4.74
N ILE A 471 13.70 15.65 3.69
CA ILE A 471 14.62 15.01 2.73
C ILE A 471 16.03 15.07 3.33
N CYS A 472 16.69 13.93 3.45
CA CYS A 472 18.07 13.83 3.89
C CYS A 472 18.74 12.66 3.16
N HIS A 473 19.74 12.97 2.34
CA HIS A 473 20.49 11.97 1.56
C HIS A 473 21.69 11.40 2.33
N ASP A 474 22.12 12.09 3.38
CA ASP A 474 23.29 11.71 4.16
C ASP A 474 22.91 10.73 5.29
N GLN A 475 23.32 9.49 5.13
CA GLN A 475 23.03 8.41 6.09
C GLN A 475 23.78 8.59 7.43
N GLU A 476 24.92 9.30 7.43
CA GLU A 476 25.65 9.57 8.67
C GLU A 476 24.94 10.62 9.50
N VAL A 477 24.42 11.68 8.84
CA VAL A 477 23.58 12.69 9.49
C VAL A 477 22.32 12.05 10.09
N ILE A 478 21.67 11.15 9.35
CA ILE A 478 20.49 10.42 9.84
C ILE A 478 20.84 9.61 11.09
N ARG A 479 21.90 8.81 11.03
CA ARG A 479 22.37 8.01 12.19
C ARG A 479 22.69 8.90 13.40
N ALA A 480 23.49 9.93 13.20
CA ALA A 480 23.87 10.86 14.26
C ALA A 480 22.66 11.54 14.93
N MET A 481 21.63 11.86 14.15
CA MET A 481 20.39 12.45 14.67
C MET A 481 19.66 11.47 15.61
N PHE A 482 19.48 10.20 15.20
CA PHE A 482 18.83 9.19 16.04
C PHE A 482 19.69 8.80 17.25
N ASP A 483 21.00 8.71 17.08
CA ASP A 483 21.93 8.45 18.20
C ASP A 483 21.92 9.57 19.24
N ARG A 484 21.82 10.83 18.81
CA ARG A 484 21.64 11.96 19.72
C ARG A 484 20.34 11.89 20.53
N LEU A 485 19.27 11.32 19.97
CA LEU A 485 18.03 11.08 20.71
C LEU A 485 18.18 9.94 21.71
N ARG A 486 18.98 8.90 21.40
CA ARG A 486 19.25 7.77 22.30
C ARG A 486 20.20 8.10 23.43
N HIS A 487 21.10 9.06 23.22
CA HIS A 487 22.12 9.48 24.18
C HIS A 487 21.89 10.95 24.57
N TYR A 488 20.64 11.32 24.82
CA TYR A 488 20.29 12.70 25.13
C TYR A 488 20.83 13.13 26.51
N GLY A 489 21.82 14.05 26.50
CA GLY A 489 22.43 14.56 27.73
C GLY A 489 23.47 13.64 28.39
N ASN A 490 23.65 12.42 27.89
CA ASN A 490 24.71 11.50 28.33
C ASN A 490 25.25 10.72 27.13
N GLN A 491 26.54 10.82 26.82
CA GLN A 491 27.16 10.15 25.68
C GLN A 491 27.57 8.69 25.97
N GLU A 492 27.63 8.29 27.23
CA GLU A 492 28.12 6.97 27.64
C GLU A 492 26.98 5.95 27.86
N GLU A 493 25.75 6.42 28.13
CA GLU A 493 24.61 5.54 28.40
C GLU A 493 23.40 5.92 27.60
N VAL A 494 22.54 4.93 27.27
CA VAL A 494 21.25 5.17 26.60
C VAL A 494 20.36 6.00 27.52
N SER A 495 20.08 7.24 27.10
CA SER A 495 19.31 8.22 27.85
C SER A 495 18.41 9.01 26.91
N TYR A 496 17.16 8.61 26.81
CA TYR A 496 16.19 9.34 25.99
C TYR A 496 15.77 10.69 26.62
N PRO A 497 15.32 11.67 25.79
CA PRO A 497 14.79 12.92 26.31
C PRO A 497 13.62 12.68 27.27
N ARG A 498 13.52 13.48 28.33
CA ARG A 498 12.45 13.39 29.34
C ARG A 498 11.28 14.34 29.07
N GLN A 499 11.47 15.29 28.17
CA GLN A 499 10.44 16.25 27.75
C GLN A 499 10.70 16.74 26.33
N CYS A 500 9.63 17.21 25.68
CA CYS A 500 9.69 17.88 24.41
C CYS A 500 8.71 19.06 24.44
N GLY A 501 9.17 20.29 24.10
CA GLY A 501 8.34 21.49 24.13
C GLY A 501 7.65 21.77 25.48
N GLY A 502 8.29 21.40 26.59
CA GLY A 502 7.72 21.57 27.95
C GLY A 502 6.75 20.45 28.37
N VAL A 503 6.43 19.50 27.49
CA VAL A 503 5.57 18.35 27.82
C VAL A 503 6.42 17.13 28.18
N ALA A 504 6.14 16.50 29.32
CA ALA A 504 6.89 15.34 29.80
C ALA A 504 6.67 14.13 28.88
N ILE A 505 7.76 13.39 28.60
CA ILE A 505 7.72 12.10 27.92
C ILE A 505 7.48 11.03 28.98
N THR A 506 6.42 10.25 28.80
CA THR A 506 5.99 9.19 29.74
C THR A 506 6.46 7.81 29.33
N ALA A 507 6.68 7.59 28.02
CA ALA A 507 7.18 6.32 27.52
C ALA A 507 7.97 6.51 26.21
N VAL A 508 8.89 5.58 25.96
CA VAL A 508 9.69 5.50 24.74
C VAL A 508 9.65 4.08 24.17
N ARG A 509 9.37 3.96 22.87
CA ARG A 509 9.51 2.71 22.13
C ARG A 509 10.51 2.92 20.98
N ASP A 510 11.63 2.25 21.03
CA ASP A 510 12.68 2.29 20.00
C ASP A 510 12.79 0.94 19.29
N LEU A 511 12.19 0.83 18.13
CA LEU A 511 12.17 -0.41 17.34
C LEU A 511 13.48 -0.65 16.56
N THR A 512 14.45 0.28 16.62
CA THR A 512 15.81 0.03 16.14
C THR A 512 16.57 -0.85 17.12
N THR A 513 16.41 -0.60 18.41
CA THR A 513 17.11 -1.31 19.48
C THR A 513 16.29 -2.44 20.13
N GLY A 514 14.98 -2.46 19.87
CA GLY A 514 14.05 -3.39 20.51
C GLY A 514 13.63 -2.96 21.92
N TYR A 515 13.79 -1.68 22.27
CA TYR A 515 13.43 -1.14 23.59
C TYR A 515 11.97 -0.63 23.60
N ASP A 516 11.24 -0.93 24.66
CA ASP A 516 9.91 -0.36 24.94
C ASP A 516 9.68 -0.22 26.45
N SER A 517 9.68 1.02 26.94
CA SER A 517 9.52 1.32 28.37
C SER A 517 8.10 1.02 28.90
N ASN A 518 7.12 0.72 28.06
CA ASN A 518 5.80 0.27 28.47
C ASN A 518 5.76 -1.22 28.84
N GLN A 519 6.80 -1.97 28.50
CA GLN A 519 6.89 -3.40 28.81
C GLN A 519 7.66 -3.62 30.10
N ALA A 520 7.23 -4.60 30.88
CA ALA A 520 7.84 -4.91 32.18
C ALA A 520 9.34 -5.31 32.07
N ASP A 521 9.73 -5.90 30.95
CA ASP A 521 11.10 -6.30 30.62
C ASP A 521 11.82 -5.31 29.70
N ASN A 522 11.20 -4.16 29.42
CA ASN A 522 11.66 -3.14 28.47
C ASN A 522 11.90 -3.65 27.03
N LYS A 523 11.30 -4.77 26.64
CA LYS A 523 11.45 -5.32 25.29
C LYS A 523 10.23 -5.02 24.44
N ALA A 524 10.47 -4.54 23.23
CA ALA A 524 9.41 -4.29 22.29
C ALA A 524 8.73 -5.61 21.85
N VAL A 525 7.41 -5.61 21.83
CA VAL A 525 6.60 -6.71 21.29
C VAL A 525 6.62 -6.74 19.76
N LEU A 526 6.67 -5.55 19.15
CA LEU A 526 6.77 -5.43 17.70
C LEU A 526 8.18 -5.80 17.20
N PRO A 527 8.29 -6.35 15.98
CA PRO A 527 9.58 -6.66 15.39
C PRO A 527 10.52 -5.45 15.37
N SER A 528 11.77 -5.66 15.75
CA SER A 528 12.82 -4.65 15.73
C SER A 528 13.84 -4.92 14.62
N SER A 529 14.46 -3.85 14.11
CA SER A 529 15.49 -3.96 13.07
C SER A 529 16.57 -2.90 13.23
N PRO A 530 17.83 -3.28 13.49
CA PRO A 530 18.95 -2.33 13.57
C PRO A 530 19.21 -1.56 12.27
N SER A 531 18.72 -2.06 11.13
CA SER A 531 18.88 -1.41 9.83
C SER A 531 17.85 -0.31 9.56
N SER A 532 16.82 -0.16 10.40
CA SER A 532 15.76 0.83 10.23
C SER A 532 15.61 1.67 11.48
N GLN A 533 15.75 2.98 11.37
CA GLN A 533 15.57 3.89 12.49
C GLN A 533 14.07 4.12 12.75
N MET A 534 13.63 3.90 14.00
CA MET A 534 12.25 4.20 14.41
C MET A 534 12.16 4.36 15.93
N ILE A 535 11.84 5.59 16.38
CA ILE A 535 11.62 5.93 17.78
C ILE A 535 10.24 6.57 17.92
N THR A 536 9.47 6.11 18.91
CA THR A 536 8.17 6.67 19.31
C THR A 536 8.25 7.18 20.75
N PHE A 537 7.79 8.41 20.96
CA PHE A 537 7.63 9.05 22.26
C PHE A 537 6.15 9.18 22.59
N SER A 538 5.75 8.79 23.79
CA SER A 538 4.44 9.06 24.36
C SER A 538 4.54 10.19 25.39
N PHE A 539 3.57 11.10 25.38
CA PHE A 539 3.58 12.31 26.19
C PHE A 539 2.52 12.31 27.30
N SER A 540 2.78 13.06 28.36
CA SER A 540 1.86 13.16 29.50
C SER A 540 0.50 13.79 29.17
N ASN A 541 0.38 14.50 28.05
CA ASN A 541 -0.88 15.06 27.55
C ASN A 541 -1.68 14.09 26.67
N GLY A 542 -1.25 12.82 26.54
CA GLY A 542 -1.85 11.80 25.66
C GLY A 542 -1.36 11.82 24.21
N GLY A 543 -0.46 12.74 23.89
CA GLY A 543 0.14 12.81 22.55
C GLY A 543 1.16 11.73 22.28
N VAL A 544 1.39 11.46 20.99
CA VAL A 544 2.41 10.52 20.50
C VAL A 544 3.20 11.18 19.37
N ALA A 545 4.51 10.98 19.33
CA ALA A 545 5.36 11.37 18.20
C ALA A 545 6.26 10.21 17.80
N THR A 546 6.22 9.83 16.53
CA THR A 546 7.10 8.82 15.95
C THR A 546 7.99 9.46 14.89
N MET A 547 9.29 9.18 14.97
CA MET A 547 10.26 9.52 13.93
C MET A 547 10.81 8.23 13.34
N ARG A 548 10.92 8.14 12.02
CA ARG A 548 11.45 6.96 11.34
C ARG A 548 12.13 7.29 10.02
N THR A 549 13.04 6.44 9.59
CA THR A 549 13.55 6.48 8.22
C THR A 549 12.54 5.87 7.24
N SER A 550 12.55 6.33 5.99
CA SER A 550 11.88 5.63 4.91
C SER A 550 12.74 4.45 4.45
N GLY A 551 12.12 3.32 4.16
CA GLY A 551 12.82 2.15 3.63
C GLY A 551 13.17 2.25 2.13
N THR A 552 12.57 3.21 1.40
CA THR A 552 12.67 3.30 -0.07
C THR A 552 13.11 4.67 -0.59
N GLU A 553 13.16 5.68 0.27
CA GLU A 553 13.43 7.06 -0.12
C GLU A 553 14.39 7.72 0.89
N PRO A 554 15.21 8.71 0.50
CA PRO A 554 16.10 9.45 1.40
C PRO A 554 15.30 10.45 2.26
N LYS A 555 14.40 9.92 3.08
CA LYS A 555 13.46 10.70 3.90
C LYS A 555 13.47 10.26 5.35
N ILE A 556 13.43 11.24 6.25
CA ILE A 556 13.07 11.06 7.65
C ILE A 556 11.60 11.45 7.76
N LYS A 557 10.74 10.50 8.08
CA LYS A 557 9.30 10.70 8.25
C LYS A 557 8.98 10.91 9.72
N TYR A 558 8.04 11.81 10.00
CA TYR A 558 7.48 11.93 11.35
C TYR A 558 5.95 11.84 11.32
N TYR A 559 5.42 11.30 12.38
CA TYR A 559 4.01 11.19 12.68
C TYR A 559 3.76 11.73 14.07
N THR A 560 2.77 12.58 14.24
CA THR A 560 2.32 13.07 15.53
C THR A 560 0.81 12.91 15.65
N GLU A 561 0.36 12.55 16.85
CA GLU A 561 -1.05 12.47 17.20
C GLU A 561 -1.28 13.11 18.57
N LEU A 562 -2.31 13.93 18.66
CA LEU A 562 -2.78 14.50 19.91
C LEU A 562 -4.17 13.96 20.21
N CYS A 563 -4.36 13.42 21.43
CA CYS A 563 -5.60 12.83 21.86
C CYS A 563 -6.24 13.67 22.96
N ALA A 564 -7.57 13.88 22.88
CA ALA A 564 -8.35 14.48 23.94
C ALA A 564 -9.53 13.57 24.29
N ALA A 565 -9.91 13.58 25.57
CA ALA A 565 -11.02 12.76 26.06
C ALA A 565 -12.36 13.12 25.41
N PRO A 566 -13.34 12.21 25.36
CA PRO A 566 -14.69 12.50 24.91
C PRO A 566 -15.27 13.76 25.54
N GLY A 567 -16.02 14.55 24.76
CA GLY A 567 -16.63 15.80 25.22
C GLY A 567 -15.68 16.99 25.42
N ASN A 568 -14.37 16.82 25.24
CA ASN A 568 -13.38 17.89 25.44
C ASN A 568 -13.02 18.64 24.14
N ARG A 569 -14.04 19.23 23.51
CA ARG A 569 -13.91 19.98 22.24
C ARG A 569 -12.95 21.19 22.34
N TYR A 570 -12.78 21.77 23.53
CA TYR A 570 -11.94 22.94 23.75
C TYR A 570 -10.44 22.65 23.56
N LYS A 571 -9.97 21.49 24.02
CA LYS A 571 -8.60 21.04 23.78
C LYS A 571 -8.33 20.74 22.29
N HIS A 572 -9.34 20.24 21.58
CA HIS A 572 -9.28 20.02 20.14
C HIS A 572 -8.93 21.30 19.37
N THR A 573 -9.63 22.39 19.63
CA THR A 573 -9.45 23.67 18.92
C THR A 573 -8.06 24.26 19.19
N ILE A 574 -7.57 24.20 20.42
CA ILE A 574 -6.23 24.68 20.80
C ILE A 574 -5.14 23.84 20.10
N TYR A 575 -5.24 22.51 20.16
CA TYR A 575 -4.26 21.61 19.53
C TYR A 575 -4.26 21.71 18.00
N TYR A 576 -5.43 21.87 17.37
CA TYR A 576 -5.54 22.09 15.93
C TYR A 576 -4.83 23.39 15.53
N THR A 577 -5.04 24.46 16.29
CA THR A 577 -4.41 25.77 16.04
C THR A 577 -2.88 25.69 16.25
N GLU A 578 -2.40 25.02 17.28
CA GLU A 578 -0.97 24.84 17.55
C GLU A 578 -0.28 23.97 16.49
N LEU A 579 -0.90 22.85 16.07
CA LEU A 579 -0.38 21.99 15.00
C LEU A 579 -0.37 22.69 13.64
N CYS A 580 -1.39 23.50 13.35
CA CYS A 580 -1.46 24.26 12.10
C CYS A 580 -0.55 25.51 12.10
N ALA A 581 -0.24 26.06 13.26
CA ALA A 581 0.65 27.21 13.41
C ALA A 581 2.14 26.86 13.43
N ALA A 582 2.50 25.58 13.51
CA ALA A 582 3.90 25.15 13.48
C ALA A 582 4.59 25.56 12.16
N PRO A 583 5.81 26.15 12.19
CA PRO A 583 6.50 26.59 10.99
C PRO A 583 6.80 25.37 10.09
N GLY A 584 6.22 25.35 8.92
CA GLY A 584 6.32 24.28 7.92
C GLY A 584 5.10 24.19 6.99
N ASN A 585 4.06 24.94 7.25
CA ASN A 585 2.83 24.99 6.45
C ASN A 585 2.78 26.24 5.52
N ARG A 586 3.88 26.58 4.83
CA ARG A 586 3.86 27.54 3.72
C ARG A 586 4.38 26.88 2.45
#